data_b4f9bea66a0b210effd84f86b77d8c46
#
_entry.id   b4f9bea66a0b210effd84f86b77d8c46
#
_cell.length_a   1.000
_cell.length_b   1.000
_cell.length_c   1.000
_cell.angle_alpha   90.00
_cell.angle_beta   90.00
_cell.angle_gamma   90.00
#
_symmetry.space_group_name_H-M   'P 1'
#
loop_
_entity.id
_entity.type
_entity.pdbx_description
1 polymer ?
#
loop_
_entity_poly.entity_id
_entity_poly.type
_entity_poly.pdbx_seq_one_letter_code
_entity_poly.pdbx_strand_id
1 'polypeptide(L)'
;PAQASSIYTKMLAVNLYDTLYRYQYLARPYQLAPNLAESMPQVSADGLIYTIRIKPGVRFIDDPAFPDGKGRTVTADDFVYSIKRHFDPAMRAQGSWLWQGRIVGLDEWKENGADYDAEVSGLRALDERTIQIQLISPFPQLTHTLAQGFSALVPREAVERYGQEF
;
A
#
# COMPACT_ATOMS: atom_id res chain seq x y z
N PRO A 1 -10.35 -2.18 -1.49
CA PRO A 1 -9.58 -3.44 -1.66
C PRO A 1 -9.31 -4.18 -0.36
N ALA A 2 -9.16 -3.50 0.80
CA ALA A 2 -8.85 -4.13 2.08
C ALA A 2 -9.83 -5.22 2.52
N GLN A 3 -11.12 -5.08 2.18
CA GLN A 3 -12.18 -6.03 2.53
C GLN A 3 -12.50 -7.05 1.43
N ALA A 4 -11.75 -7.07 0.33
CA ALA A 4 -11.97 -8.01 -0.77
C ALA A 4 -11.72 -9.46 -0.32
N SER A 5 -12.78 -10.19 0.00
CA SER A 5 -12.73 -11.55 0.57
C SER A 5 -12.91 -12.65 -0.48
N SER A 6 -13.76 -12.44 -1.48
CA SER A 6 -14.02 -13.42 -2.53
C SER A 6 -13.07 -13.27 -3.71
N ILE A 7 -12.95 -14.33 -4.53
CA ILE A 7 -12.16 -14.28 -5.77
C ILE A 7 -12.72 -13.22 -6.73
N TYR A 8 -14.04 -13.05 -6.79
CA TYR A 8 -14.68 -12.07 -7.66
C TYR A 8 -14.37 -10.63 -7.24
N THR A 9 -14.43 -10.33 -5.94
CA THR A 9 -14.07 -8.98 -5.44
C THR A 9 -12.58 -8.69 -5.63
N LYS A 10 -11.71 -9.70 -5.50
CA LYS A 10 -10.27 -9.56 -5.79
C LYS A 10 -10.02 -9.30 -7.28
N MET A 11 -10.73 -9.99 -8.18
CA MET A 11 -10.62 -9.76 -9.63
C MET A 11 -11.10 -8.35 -10.02
N LEU A 12 -12.14 -7.84 -9.38
CA LEU A 12 -12.56 -6.44 -9.58
C LEU A 12 -11.51 -5.46 -9.05
N ALA A 13 -11.02 -5.70 -7.84
CA ALA A 13 -10.04 -4.82 -7.20
C ALA A 13 -8.77 -4.63 -8.03
N VAL A 14 -8.23 -5.69 -8.65
CA VAL A 14 -7.01 -5.58 -9.50
C VAL A 14 -7.23 -4.82 -10.81
N ASN A 15 -8.49 -4.59 -11.21
CA ASN A 15 -8.83 -3.78 -12.38
C ASN A 15 -9.19 -2.33 -12.02
N LEU A 16 -9.49 -2.05 -10.76
CA LEU A 16 -9.92 -0.72 -10.29
C LEU A 16 -8.83 0.04 -9.52
N TYR A 17 -7.88 -0.69 -8.93
CA TYR A 17 -6.86 -0.12 -8.05
C TYR A 17 -5.46 -0.49 -8.51
N ASP A 18 -4.55 0.45 -8.42
CA ASP A 18 -3.16 0.27 -8.77
C ASP A 18 -2.28 -0.01 -7.53
N THR A 19 -1.25 -0.83 -7.75
CA THR A 19 -0.22 -1.22 -6.78
C THR A 19 1.14 -0.67 -7.19
N LEU A 20 2.13 -0.69 -6.28
CA LEU A 20 3.49 -0.22 -6.59
C LEU A 20 4.16 -1.04 -7.69
N TYR A 21 3.93 -2.36 -7.72
CA TYR A 21 4.47 -3.29 -8.71
C TYR A 21 3.36 -4.11 -9.33
N ARG A 22 3.63 -4.71 -10.49
CA ARG A 22 2.70 -5.62 -11.18
C ARG A 22 3.44 -6.78 -11.80
N TYR A 23 2.74 -7.88 -12.05
CA TYR A 23 3.28 -8.98 -12.85
C TYR A 23 3.25 -8.62 -14.35
N GLN A 24 4.33 -8.96 -15.05
CA GLN A 24 4.34 -8.89 -16.51
C GLN A 24 3.45 -10.01 -17.06
N TYR A 25 2.41 -9.64 -17.79
CA TYR A 25 1.36 -10.57 -18.22
C TYR A 25 1.87 -11.77 -19.02
N LEU A 26 2.82 -11.55 -19.95
CA LEU A 26 3.33 -12.60 -20.85
C LEU A 26 4.64 -13.24 -20.36
N ALA A 27 5.27 -12.73 -19.34
CA ALA A 27 6.56 -13.26 -18.88
C ALA A 27 6.43 -14.65 -18.23
N ARG A 28 7.28 -15.57 -18.67
CA ARG A 28 7.45 -16.90 -18.07
C ARG A 28 8.95 -17.20 -17.94
N PRO A 29 9.47 -17.48 -16.75
CA PRO A 29 8.79 -17.46 -15.46
C PRO A 29 8.21 -16.08 -15.13
N TYR A 30 7.32 -16.01 -14.15
CA TYR A 30 6.69 -14.75 -13.71
C TYR A 30 7.72 -13.70 -13.32
N GLN A 31 7.58 -12.50 -13.85
CA GLN A 31 8.44 -11.36 -13.57
C GLN A 31 7.63 -10.18 -13.07
N LEU A 32 8.18 -9.43 -12.12
CA LEU A 32 7.61 -8.17 -11.67
C LEU A 32 8.12 -7.01 -12.52
N ALA A 33 7.28 -5.99 -12.63
CA ALA A 33 7.63 -4.70 -13.22
C ALA A 33 7.11 -3.58 -12.32
N PRO A 34 7.76 -2.40 -12.35
CA PRO A 34 7.22 -1.21 -11.72
C PRO A 34 5.86 -0.85 -12.32
N ASN A 35 4.90 -0.46 -11.46
CA ASN A 35 3.59 0.08 -11.85
C ASN A 35 3.48 1.53 -11.38
N LEU A 36 3.05 1.80 -10.14
CA LEU A 36 3.14 3.14 -9.56
C LEU A 36 4.56 3.50 -9.11
N ALA A 37 5.40 2.51 -8.80
CA ALA A 37 6.81 2.73 -8.50
C ALA A 37 7.60 3.15 -9.74
N GLU A 38 8.58 4.04 -9.58
CA GLU A 38 9.48 4.52 -10.63
C GLU A 38 10.45 3.43 -11.10
N SER A 39 10.91 2.58 -10.17
CA SER A 39 11.86 1.48 -10.41
C SER A 39 11.60 0.32 -9.43
N MET A 40 12.36 -0.75 -9.56
CA MET A 40 12.42 -1.79 -8.53
C MET A 40 12.98 -1.20 -7.21
N PRO A 41 12.63 -1.76 -6.03
CA PRO A 41 13.03 -1.20 -4.76
C PRO A 41 14.54 -1.22 -4.59
N GLN A 42 15.08 -0.19 -3.93
CA GLN A 42 16.43 -0.26 -3.37
C GLN A 42 16.35 -1.02 -2.05
N VAL A 43 17.15 -2.07 -1.92
CA VAL A 43 17.15 -2.93 -0.74
C VAL A 43 18.51 -2.86 -0.06
N SER A 44 18.52 -2.67 1.27
CA SER A 44 19.75 -2.66 2.05
C SER A 44 20.46 -4.03 2.01
N ALA A 45 21.77 -4.05 2.29
CA ALA A 45 22.58 -5.25 2.21
C ALA A 45 22.11 -6.40 3.14
N ASP A 46 21.47 -6.05 4.26
CA ASP A 46 20.88 -7.00 5.21
C ASP A 46 19.46 -7.45 4.82
N GLY A 47 18.89 -6.87 3.74
CA GLY A 47 17.56 -7.20 3.26
C GLY A 47 16.42 -6.69 4.14
N LEU A 48 16.69 -5.75 5.06
CA LEU A 48 15.70 -5.25 6.02
C LEU A 48 15.04 -3.94 5.60
N ILE A 49 15.74 -3.08 4.84
CA ILE A 49 15.19 -1.77 4.46
C ILE A 49 14.92 -1.75 2.96
N TYR A 50 13.69 -1.44 2.61
CA TYR A 50 13.22 -1.24 1.24
C TYR A 50 12.89 0.23 1.02
N THR A 51 13.55 0.87 0.06
CA THR A 51 13.25 2.24 -0.35
C THR A 51 12.64 2.22 -1.75
N ILE A 52 11.45 2.80 -1.88
CA ILE A 52 10.64 2.77 -3.09
C ILE A 52 10.22 4.19 -3.44
N ARG A 53 10.38 4.56 -4.70
CA ARG A 53 9.99 5.88 -5.17
C ARG A 53 8.78 5.80 -6.10
N ILE A 54 7.75 6.60 -5.84
CA ILE A 54 6.55 6.71 -6.69
C ILE A 54 6.91 7.55 -7.93
N LYS A 55 6.39 7.18 -9.10
CA LYS A 55 6.53 7.94 -10.35
C LYS A 55 6.02 9.37 -10.18
N PRO A 56 6.65 10.37 -10.81
CA PRO A 56 6.10 11.72 -10.82
C PRO A 56 4.79 11.78 -11.61
N GLY A 57 3.88 12.67 -11.19
CA GLY A 57 2.66 12.98 -11.94
C GLY A 57 1.55 11.93 -11.87
N VAL A 58 1.70 10.87 -11.05
CA VAL A 58 0.59 9.94 -10.77
C VAL A 58 -0.47 10.67 -9.98
N ARG A 59 -1.73 10.57 -10.42
CA ARG A 59 -2.88 11.21 -9.77
C ARG A 59 -4.00 10.20 -9.56
N PHE A 60 -4.76 10.40 -8.49
CA PHE A 60 -6.07 9.75 -8.36
C PHE A 60 -7.03 10.25 -9.45
N ILE A 61 -8.02 9.44 -9.78
CA ILE A 61 -9.12 9.85 -10.66
C ILE A 61 -9.92 10.98 -10.00
N ASP A 62 -10.57 11.80 -10.82
CA ASP A 62 -11.46 12.85 -10.33
C ASP A 62 -12.63 12.23 -9.56
N ASP A 63 -12.90 12.72 -8.36
CA ASP A 63 -13.93 12.21 -7.46
C ASP A 63 -14.41 13.32 -6.52
N PRO A 64 -15.71 13.38 -6.18
CA PRO A 64 -16.25 14.38 -5.25
C PRO A 64 -15.63 14.35 -3.83
N ALA A 65 -14.87 13.33 -3.49
CA ALA A 65 -14.13 13.26 -2.23
C ALA A 65 -12.96 14.26 -2.17
N PHE A 66 -12.44 14.65 -3.32
CA PHE A 66 -11.34 15.63 -3.38
C PHE A 66 -11.86 17.07 -3.43
N PRO A 67 -11.07 18.06 -2.99
CA PRO A 67 -11.36 19.45 -3.23
C PRO A 67 -11.63 19.72 -4.72
N ASP A 68 -12.70 20.47 -5.00
CA ASP A 68 -13.15 20.79 -6.37
C ASP A 68 -13.41 19.56 -7.26
N GLY A 69 -13.57 18.38 -6.66
CA GLY A 69 -13.80 17.12 -7.38
C GLY A 69 -12.60 16.64 -8.21
N LYS A 70 -11.40 17.21 -8.01
CA LYS A 70 -10.20 16.89 -8.78
C LYS A 70 -9.25 15.99 -8.01
N GLY A 71 -8.99 14.80 -8.57
CA GLY A 71 -8.02 13.87 -8.00
C GLY A 71 -6.65 14.54 -7.81
N ARG A 72 -6.10 14.48 -6.60
CA ARG A 72 -4.77 15.01 -6.29
C ARG A 72 -3.66 14.04 -6.70
N THR A 73 -2.41 14.50 -6.65
CA THR A 73 -1.23 13.64 -6.82
C THR A 73 -1.18 12.57 -5.72
N VAL A 74 -0.82 11.36 -6.12
CA VAL A 74 -0.54 10.24 -5.21
C VAL A 74 0.76 10.50 -4.48
N THR A 75 0.77 10.31 -3.17
CA THR A 75 1.94 10.50 -2.31
C THR A 75 2.36 9.23 -1.59
N ALA A 76 3.54 9.26 -0.98
CA ALA A 76 4.04 8.17 -0.14
C ALA A 76 3.15 7.94 1.10
N ASP A 77 2.51 9.00 1.62
CA ASP A 77 1.58 8.90 2.73
C ASP A 77 0.32 8.10 2.37
N ASP A 78 -0.13 8.13 1.11
CA ASP A 78 -1.25 7.29 0.67
C ASP A 78 -0.92 5.81 0.77
N PHE A 79 0.32 5.43 0.50
CA PHE A 79 0.78 4.06 0.71
C PHE A 79 0.80 3.69 2.20
N VAL A 80 1.39 4.54 3.05
CA VAL A 80 1.43 4.34 4.50
C VAL A 80 0.02 4.18 5.06
N TYR A 81 -0.89 5.08 4.69
CA TYR A 81 -2.31 5.02 5.06
C TYR A 81 -2.96 3.71 4.60
N SER A 82 -2.74 3.31 3.34
CA SER A 82 -3.33 2.10 2.77
C SER A 82 -2.90 0.83 3.50
N ILE A 83 -1.63 0.74 3.92
CA ILE A 83 -1.14 -0.41 4.70
C ILE A 83 -1.69 -0.38 6.13
N LYS A 84 -1.72 0.78 6.79
CA LYS A 84 -2.31 0.93 8.14
C LYS A 84 -3.75 0.43 8.19
N ARG A 85 -4.55 0.67 7.15
CA ARG A 85 -5.94 0.17 7.06
C ARG A 85 -6.08 -1.33 7.21
N HIS A 86 -5.09 -2.12 6.82
CA HIS A 86 -5.13 -3.57 7.01
C HIS A 86 -4.99 -3.98 8.48
N PHE A 87 -4.46 -3.10 9.32
CA PHE A 87 -4.25 -3.33 10.74
C PHE A 87 -5.32 -2.69 11.63
N ASP A 88 -6.13 -1.78 11.09
CA ASP A 88 -7.25 -1.19 11.81
C ASP A 88 -8.30 -2.27 12.12
N PRO A 89 -8.58 -2.54 13.42
CA PRO A 89 -9.57 -3.54 13.81
C PRO A 89 -10.98 -3.28 13.26
N ALA A 90 -11.34 -2.00 13.04
CA ALA A 90 -12.63 -1.60 12.50
C ALA A 90 -12.80 -2.03 11.03
N MET A 91 -11.71 -2.13 10.27
CA MET A 91 -11.74 -2.49 8.86
C MET A 91 -11.96 -3.98 8.60
N ARG A 92 -11.68 -4.86 9.57
CA ARG A 92 -11.76 -6.33 9.40
C ARG A 92 -11.09 -6.82 8.11
N ALA A 93 -9.94 -6.24 7.78
CA ALA A 93 -9.25 -6.46 6.52
C ALA A 93 -8.79 -7.90 6.34
N GLN A 94 -9.04 -8.47 5.16
CA GLN A 94 -8.67 -9.86 4.83
C GLN A 94 -7.20 -10.04 4.49
N GLY A 95 -6.46 -8.94 4.26
CA GLY A 95 -5.05 -8.95 3.84
C GLY A 95 -4.02 -8.70 4.95
N SER A 96 -4.44 -8.50 6.21
CA SER A 96 -3.54 -8.16 7.34
C SER A 96 -2.41 -9.16 7.54
N TRP A 97 -2.67 -10.45 7.32
CA TRP A 97 -1.69 -11.54 7.45
C TRP A 97 -0.45 -11.37 6.54
N LEU A 98 -0.55 -10.63 5.45
CA LEU A 98 0.58 -10.33 4.55
C LEU A 98 1.66 -9.47 5.24
N TRP A 99 1.26 -8.68 6.20
CA TRP A 99 2.09 -7.65 6.84
C TRP A 99 2.36 -7.94 8.31
N GLN A 100 1.52 -8.75 8.96
CA GLN A 100 1.60 -9.05 10.39
C GLN A 100 2.94 -9.69 10.76
N GLY A 101 3.58 -9.17 11.81
CA GLY A 101 4.88 -9.63 12.30
C GLY A 101 6.04 -9.35 11.34
N ARG A 102 5.89 -8.44 10.35
CA ARG A 102 6.91 -8.19 9.35
C ARG A 102 7.48 -6.78 9.38
N ILE A 103 6.67 -5.77 9.60
CA ILE A 103 7.06 -4.36 9.58
C ILE A 103 7.28 -3.88 11.00
N VAL A 104 8.43 -3.25 11.25
CA VAL A 104 8.79 -2.72 12.58
C VAL A 104 7.74 -1.72 13.05
N GLY A 105 7.21 -1.92 14.26
CA GLY A 105 6.26 -1.01 14.91
C GLY A 105 4.82 -1.05 14.39
N LEU A 106 4.50 -1.85 13.35
CA LEU A 106 3.15 -1.85 12.79
C LEU A 106 2.15 -2.62 13.66
N ASP A 107 2.55 -3.75 14.23
CA ASP A 107 1.71 -4.51 15.16
C ASP A 107 1.50 -3.72 16.47
N GLU A 108 2.55 -3.06 16.98
CA GLU A 108 2.48 -2.16 18.15
C GLU A 108 1.53 -0.98 17.89
N TRP A 109 1.57 -0.38 16.71
CA TRP A 109 0.66 0.69 16.30
C TRP A 109 -0.80 0.24 16.41
N LYS A 110 -1.12 -0.98 15.97
CA LYS A 110 -2.45 -1.58 16.11
C LYS A 110 -2.86 -1.76 17.56
N GLU A 111 -1.95 -2.29 18.39
CA GLU A 111 -2.19 -2.54 19.83
C GLU A 111 -2.40 -1.23 20.61
N ASN A 112 -1.76 -0.14 20.18
CA ASN A 112 -1.87 1.19 20.76
C ASN A 112 -3.10 1.99 20.26
N GLY A 113 -4.08 1.34 19.64
CA GLY A 113 -5.35 1.97 19.27
C GLY A 113 -5.48 2.39 17.81
N ALA A 114 -4.51 2.06 16.96
CA ALA A 114 -4.56 2.25 15.50
C ALA A 114 -4.83 3.72 15.08
N ASP A 115 -4.19 4.67 15.75
CA ASP A 115 -4.27 6.09 15.40
C ASP A 115 -3.55 6.35 14.07
N TYR A 116 -4.29 6.74 13.03
CA TYR A 116 -3.75 6.99 11.69
C TYR A 116 -2.73 8.12 11.64
N ASP A 117 -2.79 9.07 12.57
CA ASP A 117 -1.88 10.20 12.63
C ASP A 117 -0.60 9.89 13.43
N ALA A 118 -0.58 8.76 14.19
CA ALA A 118 0.61 8.27 14.87
C ALA A 118 1.59 7.60 13.90
N GLU A 119 2.87 7.86 14.06
CA GLU A 119 3.92 7.28 13.21
C GLU A 119 4.11 5.77 13.46
N VAL A 120 4.48 5.05 12.39
CA VAL A 120 4.97 3.67 12.44
C VAL A 120 6.45 3.68 12.06
N SER A 121 7.33 3.30 12.99
CA SER A 121 8.78 3.45 12.80
C SER A 121 9.32 2.72 11.56
N GLY A 122 8.75 1.58 11.21
CA GLY A 122 9.14 0.78 10.04
C GLY A 122 8.31 1.03 8.77
N LEU A 123 7.38 1.99 8.77
CA LEU A 123 6.55 2.30 7.59
C LEU A 123 6.40 3.81 7.45
N ARG A 124 7.23 4.42 6.62
CA ARG A 124 7.37 5.87 6.57
C ARG A 124 7.32 6.43 5.15
N ALA A 125 6.74 7.61 5.00
CA ALA A 125 6.99 8.51 3.89
C ALA A 125 8.21 9.37 4.25
N LEU A 126 9.31 9.25 3.50
CA LEU A 126 10.52 10.07 3.71
C LEU A 126 10.38 11.45 3.06
N ASP A 127 9.65 11.51 1.97
CA ASP A 127 9.22 12.70 1.25
C ASP A 127 7.91 12.37 0.51
N GLU A 128 7.38 13.33 -0.27
CA GLU A 128 6.09 13.16 -0.99
C GLU A 128 6.03 11.90 -1.87
N ARG A 129 7.17 11.36 -2.33
CA ARG A 129 7.22 10.24 -3.27
C ARG A 129 8.06 9.06 -2.81
N THR A 130 8.75 9.17 -1.69
CA THR A 130 9.68 8.14 -1.23
C THR A 130 9.12 7.41 -0.01
N ILE A 131 8.85 6.13 -0.21
CA ILE A 131 8.39 5.18 0.81
C ILE A 131 9.61 4.45 1.36
N GLN A 132 9.67 4.28 2.67
CA GLN A 132 10.62 3.38 3.32
C GLN A 132 9.85 2.34 4.15
N ILE A 133 10.20 1.06 3.93
CA ILE A 133 9.69 -0.06 4.70
C ILE A 133 10.87 -0.72 5.41
N GLN A 134 10.81 -0.81 6.73
CA GLN A 134 11.79 -1.54 7.54
C GLN A 134 11.15 -2.81 8.09
N LEU A 135 11.77 -3.93 7.80
CA LEU A 135 11.32 -5.26 8.20
C LEU A 135 11.97 -5.70 9.50
N ILE A 136 11.28 -6.55 10.25
CA ILE A 136 11.78 -7.22 11.47
C ILE A 136 12.79 -8.31 11.11
N SER A 137 12.57 -8.98 9.96
CA SER A 137 13.45 -10.02 9.43
C SER A 137 13.45 -10.00 7.90
N PRO A 138 14.49 -10.48 7.22
CA PRO A 138 14.53 -10.48 5.75
C PRO A 138 13.34 -11.23 5.15
N PHE A 139 12.65 -10.56 4.21
CA PHE A 139 11.50 -11.13 3.51
C PHE A 139 11.61 -10.87 2.00
N PRO A 140 12.33 -11.70 1.24
CA PRO A 140 12.58 -11.51 -0.20
C PRO A 140 11.30 -11.43 -1.04
N GLN A 141 10.18 -11.99 -0.54
CA GLN A 141 8.89 -11.96 -1.21
C GLN A 141 8.15 -10.61 -1.07
N LEU A 142 8.69 -9.63 -0.33
CA LEU A 142 8.02 -8.34 -0.11
C LEU A 142 7.61 -7.67 -1.43
N THR A 143 8.47 -7.68 -2.44
CA THR A 143 8.15 -7.05 -3.73
C THR A 143 6.96 -7.74 -4.42
N HIS A 144 6.84 -9.05 -4.28
CA HIS A 144 5.65 -9.80 -4.75
C HIS A 144 4.39 -9.44 -3.94
N THR A 145 4.54 -9.24 -2.63
CA THR A 145 3.44 -8.77 -1.79
C THR A 145 2.96 -7.38 -2.23
N LEU A 146 3.89 -6.48 -2.58
CA LEU A 146 3.61 -5.14 -3.09
C LEU A 146 2.96 -5.11 -4.49
N ALA A 147 2.88 -6.25 -5.16
CA ALA A 147 2.15 -6.43 -6.43
C ALA A 147 0.75 -7.05 -6.23
N GLN A 148 0.37 -7.39 -4.99
CA GLN A 148 -0.96 -7.94 -4.70
C GLN A 148 -1.97 -6.82 -4.51
N GLY A 149 -3.23 -7.03 -4.91
CA GLY A 149 -4.30 -6.05 -4.78
C GLY A 149 -4.54 -5.52 -3.35
N PHE A 150 -4.12 -6.26 -2.33
CA PHE A 150 -4.11 -5.78 -0.93
C PHE A 150 -3.09 -4.67 -0.66
N SER A 151 -2.13 -4.45 -1.55
CA SER A 151 -1.14 -3.36 -1.46
C SER A 151 -1.52 -2.15 -2.32
N ALA A 152 -2.75 -2.11 -2.81
CA ALA A 152 -3.25 -1.01 -3.62
C ALA A 152 -3.33 0.29 -2.81
N LEU A 153 -2.94 1.40 -3.45
CA LEU A 153 -3.01 2.72 -2.84
C LEU A 153 -4.43 3.29 -2.94
N VAL A 154 -4.90 3.83 -1.83
CA VAL A 154 -6.22 4.46 -1.75
C VAL A 154 -6.10 5.83 -1.07
N PRO A 155 -6.85 6.85 -1.52
CA PRO A 155 -6.84 8.18 -0.91
C PRO A 155 -7.67 8.18 0.38
N ARG A 156 -7.12 8.80 1.44
CA ARG A 156 -7.78 8.93 2.74
C ARG A 156 -9.12 9.65 2.61
N GLU A 157 -9.17 10.69 1.79
CA GLU A 157 -10.37 11.51 1.56
C GLU A 157 -11.56 10.68 1.06
N ALA A 158 -11.32 9.78 0.10
CA ALA A 158 -12.39 8.93 -0.43
C ALA A 158 -12.84 7.89 0.60
N VAL A 159 -11.90 7.32 1.35
CA VAL A 159 -12.23 6.37 2.43
C VAL A 159 -13.06 7.04 3.52
N GLU A 160 -12.69 8.24 3.95
CA GLU A 160 -13.44 8.99 4.98
C GLU A 160 -14.83 9.42 4.49
N ARG A 161 -14.93 9.81 3.20
CA ARG A 161 -16.20 10.23 2.62
C ARG A 161 -17.19 9.08 2.46
N TYR A 162 -16.75 7.95 1.92
CA TYR A 162 -17.62 6.83 1.58
C TYR A 162 -17.71 5.77 2.67
N GLY A 163 -16.79 5.75 3.62
CA GLY A 163 -16.81 4.84 4.75
C GLY A 163 -16.89 3.38 4.33
N GLN A 164 -18.00 2.71 4.70
CA GLN A 164 -18.22 1.30 4.36
C GLN A 164 -18.62 1.06 2.89
N GLU A 165 -18.98 2.10 2.17
CA GLU A 165 -19.35 2.03 0.75
C GLU A 165 -18.13 2.18 -0.19
N PHE A 166 -16.92 2.42 0.38
CA PHE A 166 -15.66 2.58 -0.36
C PHE A 166 -15.11 1.25 -0.89
#